data_2a4c96af9e5e7d8388531851ea1233da
#
_entry.id   2a4c96af9e5e7d8388531851ea1233da
#
_cell.length_a   1.000
_cell.length_b   1.000
_cell.length_c   1.000
_cell.angle_alpha   90.00
_cell.angle_beta   90.00
_cell.angle_gamma   90.00
#
_symmetry.space_group_name_H-M   'P 1'
#
loop_
_entity.id
_entity.type
_entity.pdbx_description
1 polymer ?
#
loop_
_entity_poly.entity_id
_entity_poly.type
_entity_poly.pdbx_seq_one_letter_code
_entity_poly.pdbx_strand_id
1 'polypeptide(L)'
;MPADANMQKAADFAKVSAVDFAARFETNINQLAELLGITRRIEKKPGQVVKTYKVTGKLEDGNVAEGEVIPLSKYKTEVGEIFELKLKKWRKQTSYEAINDKGYEQAVEDTDAKMLRDVQESIRKDFFDFLPTGTGTAAGEGLQGALAACWTKNQVLWED
;
A
#
# COMPACT_ATOMS: atom_id res chain seq x y z
N MET A 1 21.97 42.86 21.00
CA MET A 1 21.08 43.65 20.12
C MET A 1 19.85 42.85 19.86
N PRO A 2 18.64 43.40 20.06
CA PRO A 2 17.42 42.65 19.65
C PRO A 2 17.45 42.47 18.14
N ALA A 3 17.08 41.26 17.69
CA ALA A 3 16.99 40.96 16.27
C ALA A 3 15.94 41.84 15.60
N ASP A 4 16.26 42.33 14.40
CA ASP A 4 15.38 43.24 13.63
C ASP A 4 14.01 42.55 13.40
N ALA A 5 12.94 43.28 13.59
CA ALA A 5 11.58 42.74 13.54
C ALA A 5 11.16 42.17 12.16
N ASN A 6 11.90 42.59 11.10
CA ASN A 6 11.67 42.16 9.72
C ASN A 6 12.70 41.14 9.20
N MET A 7 13.51 40.54 10.09
CA MET A 7 14.43 39.50 9.67
C MET A 7 13.66 38.23 9.30
N GLN A 8 13.79 37.78 8.07
CA GLN A 8 13.24 36.49 7.64
C GLN A 8 13.89 35.35 8.45
N LYS A 9 13.08 34.61 9.16
CA LYS A 9 13.53 33.47 9.97
C LYS A 9 13.41 32.18 9.19
N ALA A 10 14.27 31.22 9.46
CA ALA A 10 14.18 29.89 8.86
C ALA A 10 12.80 29.23 9.00
N ALA A 11 12.03 29.61 10.04
CA ALA A 11 10.66 29.17 10.24
C ALA A 11 9.67 29.65 9.15
N ASP A 12 9.98 30.77 8.49
CA ASP A 12 9.11 31.32 7.43
C ASP A 12 9.27 30.52 6.12
N PHE A 13 10.42 29.92 5.91
CA PHE A 13 10.68 29.00 4.79
C PHE A 13 10.30 27.55 5.07
N ALA A 14 10.17 27.17 6.33
CA ALA A 14 9.83 25.79 6.73
C ALA A 14 8.45 25.34 6.19
N LYS A 15 7.51 26.27 6.02
CA LYS A 15 6.19 25.97 5.45
C LYS A 15 6.25 25.64 3.96
N VAL A 16 7.06 26.35 3.20
CA VAL A 16 7.23 26.15 1.75
C VAL A 16 7.93 24.82 1.50
N SER A 17 8.98 24.52 2.23
CA SER A 17 9.70 23.25 2.12
C SER A 17 8.86 22.04 2.53
N ALA A 18 7.96 22.17 3.51
CA ALA A 18 7.04 21.12 3.91
C ALA A 18 6.00 20.81 2.81
N VAL A 19 5.52 21.81 2.08
CA VAL A 19 4.58 21.62 0.96
C VAL A 19 5.27 20.93 -0.20
N ASP A 20 6.48 21.32 -0.56
CA ASP A 20 7.28 20.68 -1.60
C ASP A 20 7.60 19.22 -1.27
N PHE A 21 7.92 18.93 -0.01
CA PHE A 21 8.16 17.56 0.44
C PHE A 21 6.91 16.68 0.29
N ALA A 22 5.74 17.19 0.69
CA ALA A 22 4.48 16.47 0.56
C ALA A 22 4.12 16.17 -0.91
N ALA A 23 4.32 17.14 -1.81
CA ALA A 23 4.07 16.95 -3.24
C ALA A 23 5.04 15.94 -3.87
N ARG A 24 6.33 16.00 -3.54
CA ARG A 24 7.33 15.01 -3.97
C ARG A 24 7.03 13.61 -3.44
N PHE A 25 6.61 13.52 -2.18
CA PHE A 25 6.23 12.25 -1.57
C PHE A 25 5.03 11.62 -2.29
N GLU A 26 3.99 12.39 -2.57
CA GLU A 26 2.79 11.91 -3.26
C GLU A 26 3.12 11.42 -4.69
N THR A 27 3.89 12.17 -5.44
CA THR A 27 4.33 11.78 -6.79
C THR A 27 5.11 10.48 -6.76
N ASN A 28 6.04 10.32 -5.83
CA ASN A 28 6.86 9.12 -5.71
C ASN A 28 6.09 7.90 -5.24
N ILE A 29 5.07 8.08 -4.39
CA ILE A 29 4.17 6.98 -3.99
C ILE A 29 3.31 6.52 -5.17
N ASN A 30 2.85 7.44 -6.01
CA ASN A 30 2.09 7.08 -7.21
C ASN A 30 2.96 6.28 -8.20
N GLN A 31 4.21 6.69 -8.43
CA GLN A 31 5.16 5.94 -9.24
C GLN A 31 5.48 4.55 -8.67
N LEU A 32 5.60 4.44 -7.35
CA LEU A 32 5.80 3.16 -6.68
C LEU A 32 4.59 2.24 -6.86
N ALA A 33 3.38 2.76 -6.74
CA ALA A 33 2.15 1.99 -6.94
C ALA A 33 2.04 1.48 -8.39
N GLU A 34 2.40 2.30 -9.38
CA GLU A 34 2.45 1.91 -10.78
C GLU A 34 3.50 0.81 -11.03
N LEU A 35 4.70 0.96 -10.48
CA LEU A 35 5.79 -0.01 -10.61
C LEU A 35 5.44 -1.36 -9.98
N LEU A 36 4.68 -1.37 -8.88
CA LEU A 36 4.21 -2.58 -8.22
C LEU A 36 2.98 -3.19 -8.90
N GLY A 37 2.47 -2.58 -9.97
CA GLY A 37 1.29 -3.06 -10.69
C GLY A 37 -0.01 -2.96 -9.87
N ILE A 38 -0.07 -2.07 -8.88
CA ILE A 38 -1.26 -1.87 -8.06
C ILE A 38 -2.31 -1.14 -8.88
N THR A 39 -3.32 -1.86 -9.36
CA THR A 39 -4.36 -1.32 -10.24
C THR A 39 -5.48 -0.62 -9.48
N ARG A 40 -5.70 -0.97 -8.21
CA ARG A 40 -6.78 -0.41 -7.40
C ARG A 40 -6.26 0.19 -6.11
N ARG A 41 -6.44 1.49 -5.96
CA ARG A 41 -6.13 2.25 -4.75
C ARG A 41 -7.42 2.67 -4.05
N ILE A 42 -7.56 2.35 -2.79
CA ILE A 42 -8.71 2.74 -1.97
C ILE A 42 -8.24 3.72 -0.92
N GLU A 43 -8.67 4.97 -1.04
CA GLU A 43 -8.38 5.98 -0.03
C GLU A 43 -9.29 5.81 1.18
N LYS A 44 -8.70 5.72 2.35
CA LYS A 44 -9.41 5.56 3.61
C LYS A 44 -8.82 6.49 4.67
N LYS A 45 -9.69 6.98 5.56
CA LYS A 45 -9.24 7.79 6.71
C LYS A 45 -8.67 6.88 7.80
N PRO A 46 -7.71 7.38 8.60
CA PRO A 46 -7.20 6.64 9.76
C PRO A 46 -8.34 6.22 10.69
N GLY A 47 -8.28 4.99 11.20
CA GLY A 47 -9.33 4.41 12.05
C GLY A 47 -10.49 3.75 11.31
N GLN A 48 -10.50 3.78 9.98
CA GLN A 48 -11.45 3.01 9.19
C GLN A 48 -10.95 1.58 8.96
N VAL A 49 -11.90 0.65 8.94
CA VAL A 49 -11.65 -0.78 8.72
C VAL A 49 -12.09 -1.16 7.32
N VAL A 50 -11.29 -1.93 6.61
CA VAL A 50 -11.67 -2.55 5.33
C VAL A 50 -12.14 -3.97 5.62
N LYS A 51 -13.41 -4.26 5.31
CA LYS A 51 -13.98 -5.60 5.41
C LYS A 51 -14.11 -6.20 4.02
N THR A 52 -13.64 -7.42 3.88
CA THR A 52 -13.89 -8.23 2.68
C THR A 52 -15.10 -9.14 2.92
N TYR A 53 -15.79 -9.49 1.86
CA TYR A 53 -16.90 -10.42 1.90
C TYR A 53 -16.61 -11.58 0.96
N LYS A 54 -16.85 -12.78 1.44
CA LYS A 54 -16.71 -14.02 0.66
C LYS A 54 -18.09 -14.64 0.50
N VAL A 55 -18.42 -14.98 -0.73
CA VAL A 55 -19.63 -15.76 -1.00
C VAL A 55 -19.24 -17.24 -0.96
N THR A 56 -19.90 -18.01 -0.10
CA THR A 56 -19.73 -19.45 0.01
C THR A 56 -21.05 -20.12 -0.37
N GLY A 57 -20.97 -21.21 -1.12
CA GLY A 57 -22.14 -21.95 -1.53
C GLY A 57 -21.75 -23.17 -2.35
N LYS A 58 -22.72 -24.01 -2.60
CA LYS A 58 -22.57 -25.16 -3.46
C LYS A 58 -23.72 -25.18 -4.45
N LEU A 59 -23.36 -25.34 -5.71
CA LEU A 59 -24.33 -25.65 -6.76
C LEU A 59 -24.72 -27.13 -6.60
N GLU A 60 -26.01 -27.39 -6.43
CA GLU A 60 -26.54 -28.75 -6.44
C GLU A 60 -26.66 -29.27 -7.87
N ASP A 61 -26.67 -30.60 -8.01
CA ASP A 61 -26.77 -31.26 -9.30
C ASP A 61 -28.12 -30.93 -9.97
N GLY A 62 -28.07 -30.36 -11.16
CA GLY A 62 -29.26 -30.09 -11.97
C GLY A 62 -29.70 -31.25 -12.87
N ASN A 63 -28.99 -32.38 -12.81
CA ASN A 63 -29.27 -33.55 -13.64
C ASN A 63 -30.31 -34.43 -12.96
N VAL A 64 -31.56 -33.98 -13.01
CA VAL A 64 -32.72 -34.70 -12.37
C VAL A 64 -33.58 -35.35 -13.44
N ALA A 65 -34.19 -36.49 -13.10
CA ALA A 65 -35.09 -37.16 -13.99
C ALA A 65 -36.44 -36.44 -14.13
N GLU A 66 -37.17 -36.74 -15.20
CA GLU A 66 -38.49 -36.15 -15.44
C GLU A 66 -39.45 -36.46 -14.31
N GLY A 67 -40.03 -35.42 -13.70
CA GLY A 67 -40.93 -35.53 -12.55
C GLY A 67 -40.25 -35.45 -11.18
N GLU A 68 -38.92 -35.37 -11.09
CA GLU A 68 -38.22 -35.18 -9.84
C GLU A 68 -38.07 -33.67 -9.49
N VAL A 69 -37.98 -33.41 -8.17
CA VAL A 69 -37.82 -32.04 -7.68
C VAL A 69 -36.35 -31.61 -7.83
N ILE A 70 -36.11 -30.49 -8.54
CA ILE A 70 -34.77 -29.93 -8.68
C ILE A 70 -34.28 -29.46 -7.30
N PRO A 71 -33.10 -29.92 -6.81
CA PRO A 71 -32.53 -29.50 -5.54
C PRO A 71 -32.17 -28.01 -5.53
N LEU A 72 -32.40 -27.36 -4.38
CA LEU A 72 -32.17 -25.92 -4.24
C LEU A 72 -30.71 -25.63 -3.89
N SER A 73 -30.02 -24.92 -4.77
CA SER A 73 -28.66 -24.42 -4.49
C SER A 73 -28.72 -23.26 -3.49
N LYS A 74 -27.84 -23.26 -2.48
CA LYS A 74 -27.80 -22.23 -1.43
C LYS A 74 -26.46 -21.54 -1.41
N TYR A 75 -26.50 -20.23 -1.50
CA TYR A 75 -25.34 -19.37 -1.35
C TYR A 75 -25.48 -18.48 -0.12
N LYS A 76 -24.36 -18.23 0.56
CA LYS A 76 -24.31 -17.42 1.77
C LYS A 76 -23.14 -16.45 1.66
N THR A 77 -23.36 -15.20 2.00
CA THR A 77 -22.31 -14.20 2.13
C THR A 77 -21.77 -14.18 3.56
N GLU A 78 -20.49 -14.39 3.72
CA GLU A 78 -19.79 -14.35 4.99
C GLU A 78 -18.78 -13.19 4.99
N VAL A 79 -18.54 -12.63 6.20
CA VAL A 79 -17.48 -11.64 6.36
C VAL A 79 -16.15 -12.37 6.27
N GLY A 80 -15.33 -11.97 5.31
CA GLY A 80 -13.97 -12.48 5.13
C GLY A 80 -12.99 -11.81 6.09
N GLU A 81 -11.84 -11.42 5.58
CA GLU A 81 -10.80 -10.78 6.38
C GLU A 81 -11.14 -9.32 6.70
N ILE A 82 -10.71 -8.88 7.88
CA ILE A 82 -10.86 -7.52 8.36
C ILE A 82 -9.48 -6.89 8.44
N PHE A 83 -9.23 -5.86 7.63
CA PHE A 83 -7.97 -5.14 7.62
C PHE A 83 -8.10 -3.81 8.35
N GLU A 84 -7.30 -3.62 9.38
CA GLU A 84 -7.18 -2.36 10.10
C GLU A 84 -6.08 -1.49 9.50
N LEU A 85 -6.38 -0.22 9.29
CA LEU A 85 -5.39 0.74 8.81
C LEU A 85 -4.52 1.22 9.97
N LYS A 86 -3.26 0.84 9.93
CA LYS A 86 -2.24 1.28 10.89
C LYS A 86 -1.57 2.56 10.38
N LEU A 87 -1.54 3.58 11.22
CA LEU A 87 -0.88 4.83 10.90
C LEU A 87 0.62 4.72 11.21
N LYS A 88 1.46 4.85 10.18
CA LYS A 88 2.91 5.01 10.32
C LYS A 88 3.26 6.49 10.33
N LYS A 89 4.10 6.90 11.26
CA LYS A 89 4.54 8.29 11.42
C LYS A 89 6.07 8.33 11.41
N TRP A 90 6.60 9.24 10.63
CA TRP A 90 8.04 9.52 10.62
C TRP A 90 8.28 10.97 11.01
N ARG A 91 9.35 11.24 11.71
CA ARG A 91 9.75 12.57 12.11
C ARG A 91 11.22 12.76 11.83
N LYS A 92 11.57 13.90 11.26
CA LYS A 92 12.93 14.37 11.07
C LYS A 92 13.03 15.76 11.71
N GLN A 93 14.17 16.06 12.29
CA GLN A 93 14.48 17.37 12.82
C GLN A 93 15.91 17.74 12.43
N THR A 94 16.10 18.92 11.87
CA THR A 94 17.41 19.45 11.53
C THR A 94 17.69 20.62 12.47
N SER A 95 18.89 20.65 13.08
CA SER A 95 19.28 21.74 13.97
C SER A 95 19.70 22.98 13.16
N TYR A 96 19.52 24.15 13.75
CA TYR A 96 19.96 25.40 13.14
C TYR A 96 21.47 25.45 12.94
N GLU A 97 22.24 24.85 13.86
CA GLU A 97 23.70 24.74 13.76
C GLU A 97 24.11 23.91 12.53
N ALA A 98 23.44 22.81 12.25
CA ALA A 98 23.70 21.99 11.06
C ALA A 98 23.41 22.75 9.75
N ILE A 99 22.39 23.62 9.75
CA ILE A 99 22.08 24.47 8.60
C ILE A 99 23.15 25.55 8.41
N ASN A 100 23.67 26.14 9.48
CA ASN A 100 24.73 27.12 9.40
C ASN A 100 26.08 26.54 8.96
N ASP A 101 26.42 25.33 9.42
CA ASP A 101 27.71 24.70 9.11
C ASP A 101 27.76 24.12 7.69
N LYS A 102 26.67 23.51 7.24
CA LYS A 102 26.60 22.73 5.98
C LYS A 102 25.84 23.41 4.87
N GLY A 103 25.11 24.48 5.18
CA GLY A 103 24.15 25.12 4.28
C GLY A 103 22.80 24.41 4.27
N TYR A 104 21.76 25.16 3.89
CA TYR A 104 20.37 24.67 3.86
C TYR A 104 20.20 23.49 2.91
N GLU A 105 20.78 23.58 1.73
CA GLU A 105 20.67 22.60 0.66
C GLU A 105 21.15 21.21 1.12
N GLN A 106 22.36 21.11 1.68
CA GLN A 106 22.90 19.84 2.16
C GLN A 106 22.26 19.35 3.46
N ALA A 107 21.94 20.24 4.38
CA ALA A 107 21.41 19.85 5.68
C ALA A 107 19.93 19.46 5.62
N VAL A 108 19.16 19.99 4.68
CA VAL A 108 17.72 19.77 4.57
C VAL A 108 17.38 18.97 3.32
N GLU A 109 17.72 19.42 2.12
CA GLU A 109 17.28 18.81 0.86
C GLU A 109 17.84 17.41 0.63
N ASP A 110 19.14 17.22 0.82
CA ASP A 110 19.76 15.89 0.67
C ASP A 110 19.24 14.89 1.68
N THR A 111 19.05 15.35 2.91
CA THR A 111 18.53 14.48 3.97
C THR A 111 17.04 14.20 3.82
N ASP A 112 16.26 15.12 3.25
CA ASP A 112 14.86 14.89 2.89
C ASP A 112 14.72 13.90 1.73
N ALA A 113 15.59 14.01 0.72
CA ALA A 113 15.64 13.05 -0.38
C ALA A 113 16.01 11.63 0.10
N LYS A 114 16.92 11.53 1.07
CA LYS A 114 17.26 10.24 1.70
C LYS A 114 16.09 9.68 2.49
N MET A 115 15.44 10.50 3.33
CA MET A 115 14.27 10.10 4.11
C MET A 115 13.13 9.60 3.21
N LEU A 116 12.91 10.28 2.08
CA LEU A 116 11.91 9.87 1.09
C LEU A 116 12.18 8.46 0.54
N ARG A 117 13.44 8.18 0.17
CA ARG A 117 13.85 6.84 -0.29
C ARG A 117 13.65 5.78 0.78
N ASP A 118 14.01 6.08 2.02
CA ASP A 118 13.87 5.15 3.14
C ASP A 118 12.39 4.85 3.44
N VAL A 119 11.51 5.84 3.32
CA VAL A 119 10.06 5.64 3.45
C VAL A 119 9.52 4.78 2.30
N GLN A 120 9.96 5.01 1.07
CA GLN A 120 9.59 4.17 -0.08
C GLN A 120 10.08 2.73 0.08
N GLU A 121 11.29 2.55 0.57
CA GLU A 121 11.85 1.23 0.86
C GLU A 121 11.04 0.51 1.95
N SER A 122 10.64 1.22 3.01
CA SER A 122 9.75 0.68 4.06
C SER A 122 8.40 0.23 3.50
N ILE A 123 7.78 1.02 2.61
CA ILE A 123 6.50 0.67 1.99
C ILE A 123 6.66 -0.55 1.09
N ARG A 124 7.72 -0.59 0.30
CA ARG A 124 8.03 -1.73 -0.57
C ARG A 124 8.25 -2.99 0.24
N LYS A 125 9.00 -2.89 1.32
CA LYS A 125 9.22 -4.02 2.23
C LYS A 125 7.91 -4.52 2.83
N ASP A 126 7.06 -3.63 3.35
CA ASP A 126 5.75 -4.00 3.89
C ASP A 126 4.88 -4.72 2.85
N PHE A 127 4.91 -4.27 1.60
CA PHE A 127 4.18 -4.91 0.51
C PHE A 127 4.69 -6.33 0.24
N PHE A 128 6.01 -6.51 0.13
CA PHE A 128 6.60 -7.84 -0.09
C PHE A 128 6.47 -8.76 1.12
N ASP A 129 6.47 -8.22 2.35
CA ASP A 129 6.22 -8.98 3.57
C ASP A 129 4.74 -9.42 3.67
N PHE A 130 3.83 -8.67 3.06
CA PHE A 130 2.40 -9.00 3.02
C PHE A 130 2.07 -10.08 1.97
N LEU A 131 2.74 -10.09 0.82
CA LEU A 131 2.46 -11.05 -0.26
C LEU A 131 2.45 -12.52 0.18
N PRO A 132 3.42 -13.00 0.98
CA PRO A 132 3.44 -14.40 1.43
C PRO A 132 2.32 -14.77 2.41
N THR A 133 1.59 -13.80 2.96
CA THR A 133 0.47 -14.08 3.88
C THR A 133 -0.78 -14.59 3.15
N GLY A 134 -0.81 -14.51 1.82
CA GLY A 134 -1.88 -15.05 1.00
C GLY A 134 -1.98 -16.58 1.11
N THR A 135 -3.20 -17.10 1.13
CA THR A 135 -3.47 -18.54 1.25
C THR A 135 -3.28 -19.32 -0.05
N GLY A 136 -3.19 -18.61 -1.20
CA GLY A 136 -2.99 -19.21 -2.51
C GLY A 136 -1.52 -19.57 -2.73
N THR A 137 -1.20 -20.86 -2.79
CA THR A 137 0.15 -21.34 -3.14
C THR A 137 0.10 -22.21 -4.40
N ALA A 138 1.07 -22.06 -5.27
CA ALA A 138 1.26 -22.92 -6.43
C ALA A 138 2.71 -23.44 -6.45
N ALA A 139 2.87 -24.71 -6.64
CA ALA A 139 4.20 -25.35 -6.76
C ALA A 139 4.50 -25.61 -8.23
N GLY A 140 5.75 -25.33 -8.65
CA GLY A 140 6.24 -25.61 -9.99
C GLY A 140 7.76 -25.76 -9.97
N GLU A 141 8.29 -26.56 -10.88
CA GLU A 141 9.74 -26.75 -11.01
C GLU A 141 10.38 -25.57 -11.75
N GLY A 142 11.30 -24.89 -11.07
CA GLY A 142 11.98 -23.71 -11.58
C GLY A 142 11.06 -22.49 -11.76
N LEU A 143 11.63 -21.39 -12.23
CA LEU A 143 10.90 -20.11 -12.37
C LEU A 143 9.73 -20.21 -13.37
N GLN A 144 9.94 -20.84 -14.50
CA GLN A 144 8.90 -20.98 -15.54
C GLN A 144 7.74 -21.86 -15.08
N GLY A 145 8.04 -22.99 -14.43
CA GLY A 145 7.02 -23.88 -13.87
C GLY A 145 6.22 -23.23 -12.75
N ALA A 146 6.87 -22.47 -11.86
CA ALA A 146 6.21 -21.72 -10.82
C ALA A 146 5.28 -20.63 -11.39
N LEU A 147 5.74 -19.87 -12.41
CA LEU A 147 4.92 -18.85 -13.07
C LEU A 147 3.71 -19.47 -13.79
N ALA A 148 3.89 -20.57 -14.50
CA ALA A 148 2.80 -21.26 -15.18
C ALA A 148 1.76 -21.80 -14.17
N ALA A 149 2.20 -22.37 -13.05
CA ALA A 149 1.33 -22.88 -12.01
C ALA A 149 0.56 -21.74 -11.31
N CYS A 150 1.20 -20.61 -11.05
CA CYS A 150 0.54 -19.41 -10.52
C CYS A 150 -0.49 -18.84 -11.49
N TRP A 151 -0.15 -18.79 -12.77
CA TRP A 151 -1.06 -18.32 -13.81
C TRP A 151 -2.34 -19.18 -13.88
N THR A 152 -2.17 -20.50 -13.96
CA THR A 152 -3.29 -21.44 -14.02
C THR A 152 -4.18 -21.33 -12.79
N LYS A 153 -3.60 -21.25 -11.59
CA LYS A 153 -4.39 -21.06 -10.36
C LYS A 153 -5.14 -19.73 -10.33
N ASN A 154 -4.51 -18.65 -10.80
CA ASN A 154 -5.20 -17.36 -10.87
C ASN A 154 -6.39 -17.41 -11.84
N GLN A 155 -6.27 -18.05 -12.98
CA GLN A 155 -7.41 -18.18 -13.89
C GLN A 155 -8.60 -18.90 -13.24
N VAL A 156 -8.35 -20.02 -12.56
CA VAL A 156 -9.40 -20.76 -11.84
C VAL A 156 -10.04 -19.91 -10.74
N LEU A 157 -9.27 -19.08 -10.02
CA LEU A 157 -9.79 -18.18 -8.99
C LEU A 157 -10.61 -16.99 -9.52
N TRP A 158 -10.39 -16.61 -10.79
CA TRP A 158 -11.15 -15.52 -11.43
C TRP A 158 -12.42 -15.99 -12.12
N GLU A 159 -12.56 -17.30 -12.32
CA GLU A 159 -13.76 -17.91 -12.88
C GLU A 159 -14.81 -18.27 -11.81
N ASP A 160 -14.44 -18.28 -10.52
CA ASP A 160 -15.29 -18.44 -9.36
C ASP A 160 -15.75 -17.06 -8.81
#